data_c98654b5453373f9c5ba5554a6573e0e
#
_entry.id   c98654b5453373f9c5ba5554a6573e0e
#
_cell.length_a   1.000
_cell.length_b   1.000
_cell.length_c   1.000
_cell.angle_alpha   90.00
_cell.angle_beta   90.00
_cell.angle_gamma   90.00
#
_symmetry.space_group_name_H-M   'P 1'
#
loop_
_entity.id
_entity.type
_entity.pdbx_description
1 polymer ?
#
loop_
_entity_poly.entity_id
_entity_poly.type
_entity_poly.pdbx_seq_one_letter_code
_entity_poly.pdbx_strand_id
1 'polypeptide(L)'
;MRSFLPSLLVVALGLGACRGRPEPGTRAADSPGRDGTSSPSSDPQAMNASAESPAEGGYRLLGVLDPERGNLVAFAMKVPRSWQAKQTFTRRWVGAMPQNQIYLDLRAPDGRTRIEYLPSRTYNHADGPTIRQTRGMEQSMGLPISRLPDELPPMPPVTYIRQVLLPFLAQNGFQLRNVGNEMDAPQRRNANGQMESRGSVDGILPNGNRARVECRITRNVQQIGNDTYTTWMVIPSITQTADDLDTAHGHTVVAQESIVMNPTWMEQNQAAQTRGAQANSELSRQQHEATMGQIDANTAAMTRGHNARMNDIQQQGAANTARHNDRMAAMDRDKAAFDNRMGSMDRQQETRIDGIRGEANYVDPTSGERVKLQDGSNHVYRDNRNPTRYYGTDTPIDAGRIDWQELQKVSLPNH
;
A
#
# COMPACT_ATOMS: atom_id res chain seq x y z
N MET A 1 6.43 -10.09 31.43
CA MET A 1 6.76 -10.51 30.05
C MET A 1 6.71 -9.27 29.17
N ARG A 2 7.87 -8.79 28.71
CA ARG A 2 7.96 -7.58 27.88
C ARG A 2 7.70 -7.99 26.45
N SER A 3 6.55 -7.61 25.90
CA SER A 3 6.25 -7.78 24.49
C SER A 3 7.02 -6.73 23.69
N PHE A 4 8.11 -7.15 23.08
CA PHE A 4 8.77 -6.40 22.03
C PHE A 4 7.87 -6.49 20.78
N LEU A 5 7.13 -5.44 20.48
CA LEU A 5 6.63 -5.20 19.13
C LEU A 5 7.83 -4.73 18.30
N PRO A 6 8.27 -5.48 17.29
CA PRO A 6 9.29 -4.97 16.39
C PRO A 6 8.69 -3.79 15.63
N SER A 7 9.33 -2.62 15.76
CA SER A 7 9.10 -1.50 14.86
C SER A 7 9.38 -1.96 13.45
N LEU A 8 8.34 -2.19 12.68
CA LEU A 8 8.43 -2.56 11.27
C LEU A 8 8.98 -1.35 10.52
N LEU A 9 10.30 -1.31 10.37
CA LEU A 9 10.97 -0.35 9.50
C LEU A 9 10.64 -0.73 8.06
N VAL A 10 9.52 -0.21 7.56
CA VAL A 10 9.16 -0.35 6.15
C VAL A 10 10.11 0.53 5.37
N VAL A 11 11.13 -0.10 4.80
CA VAL A 11 12.05 0.58 3.85
C VAL A 11 11.21 1.02 2.68
N ALA A 12 11.01 2.33 2.57
CA ALA A 12 10.45 2.95 1.38
C ALA A 12 11.28 2.50 0.17
N LEU A 13 10.61 1.92 -0.81
CA LEU A 13 11.19 1.65 -2.12
C LEU A 13 11.43 2.99 -2.83
N GLY A 14 12.40 3.75 -2.31
CA GLY A 14 12.99 4.85 -3.02
C GLY A 14 13.94 4.29 -4.06
N LEU A 15 13.69 4.57 -5.32
CA LEU A 15 14.72 4.53 -6.37
C LEU A 15 15.74 5.64 -6.05
N GLY A 16 16.53 5.41 -5.00
CA GLY A 16 17.56 6.35 -4.54
C GLY A 16 18.93 5.90 -5.03
N ALA A 17 19.53 6.69 -5.87
CA ALA A 17 20.94 6.58 -6.21
C ALA A 17 21.79 6.70 -4.93
N CYS A 18 22.59 5.69 -4.62
CA CYS A 18 23.60 5.74 -3.57
C CYS A 18 24.64 6.81 -3.95
N ARG A 19 24.58 7.98 -3.33
CA ARG A 19 25.75 8.86 -3.22
C ARG A 19 26.52 8.44 -1.97
N GLY A 20 27.79 8.08 -2.20
CA GLY A 20 28.74 7.69 -1.17
C GLY A 20 28.82 8.74 -0.06
N ARG A 21 28.95 8.24 1.14
CA ARG A 21 29.22 8.97 2.37
C ARG A 21 30.64 9.56 2.30
N PRO A 22 30.86 10.88 2.45
CA PRO A 22 32.22 11.37 2.65
C PRO A 22 32.62 11.14 4.12
N GLU A 23 33.80 10.55 4.31
CA GLU A 23 34.48 10.48 5.60
C GLU A 23 34.89 11.88 6.09
N PRO A 24 34.97 12.13 7.40
CA PRO A 24 35.46 13.39 7.94
C PRO A 24 37.00 13.35 7.98
N GLY A 25 37.65 14.04 7.05
CA GLY A 25 39.10 14.18 6.97
C GLY A 25 39.51 15.64 6.96
N THR A 26 40.12 16.06 8.06
CA THR A 26 41.19 17.09 8.25
C THR A 26 41.16 18.37 7.44
N ARG A 27 41.19 19.47 8.25
CA ARG A 27 41.55 20.84 7.87
C ARG A 27 42.93 20.94 7.20
N ALA A 28 43.01 21.73 6.13
CA ALA A 28 44.18 22.59 5.80
C ALA A 28 43.78 23.74 4.87
N ALA A 29 44.05 24.90 5.34
CA ALA A 29 44.49 26.21 4.81
C ALA A 29 44.28 26.59 3.31
N ASP A 30 43.71 27.78 3.19
CA ASP A 30 43.93 28.91 2.27
C ASP A 30 44.68 28.70 0.95
N SER A 31 44.01 29.11 -0.15
CA SER A 31 44.50 30.10 -1.10
C SER A 31 43.46 30.42 -2.21
N PRO A 32 43.46 31.65 -2.77
CA PRO A 32 42.37 32.20 -3.54
C PRO A 32 42.59 32.10 -5.07
N GLY A 33 41.45 32.10 -5.78
CA GLY A 33 41.39 32.61 -7.16
C GLY A 33 41.44 31.58 -8.27
N ARG A 34 40.33 31.38 -8.98
CA ARG A 34 40.18 31.57 -10.44
C ARG A 34 38.84 31.06 -10.98
N ASP A 35 38.13 31.98 -11.56
CA ASP A 35 37.35 31.93 -12.80
C ASP A 35 36.62 30.65 -13.24
N GLY A 36 35.32 30.79 -13.28
CA GLY A 36 34.47 30.59 -14.44
C GLY A 36 34.50 29.24 -15.17
N THR A 37 33.69 28.31 -14.71
CA THR A 37 33.03 27.35 -15.60
C THR A 37 31.61 27.14 -15.11
N SER A 38 30.66 27.67 -15.89
CA SER A 38 29.25 27.47 -15.75
C SER A 38 28.94 25.97 -15.83
N SER A 39 28.64 25.34 -14.67
CA SER A 39 27.92 24.08 -14.62
C SER A 39 26.55 24.30 -15.26
N PRO A 40 26.06 23.37 -16.10
CA PRO A 40 24.70 23.47 -16.58
C PRO A 40 23.77 23.37 -15.38
N SER A 41 23.12 24.48 -15.08
CA SER A 41 21.97 24.54 -14.15
C SER A 41 20.91 23.58 -14.69
N SER A 42 20.76 22.44 -14.04
CA SER A 42 19.60 21.58 -14.22
C SER A 42 18.42 22.28 -13.53
N ASP A 43 17.81 23.19 -14.26
CA ASP A 43 16.67 23.97 -13.81
C ASP A 43 15.47 23.02 -13.61
N PRO A 44 14.97 22.81 -12.37
CA PRO A 44 13.82 21.94 -12.12
C PRO A 44 12.53 22.42 -12.80
N GLN A 45 12.49 23.68 -13.22
CA GLN A 45 11.37 24.28 -13.96
C GLN A 45 11.25 23.76 -15.40
N ALA A 46 12.35 23.30 -16.00
CA ALA A 46 12.32 22.77 -17.38
C ALA A 46 11.55 21.44 -17.50
N MET A 47 11.37 20.69 -16.41
CA MET A 47 10.58 19.46 -16.42
C MET A 47 9.07 19.68 -16.25
N ASN A 48 8.65 20.87 -15.81
CA ASN A 48 7.24 21.20 -15.62
C ASN A 48 6.59 21.85 -16.86
N ALA A 49 7.38 22.24 -17.86
CA ALA A 49 6.87 22.77 -19.11
C ALA A 49 6.50 21.62 -20.04
N SER A 50 5.22 21.61 -20.45
CA SER A 50 4.59 20.75 -21.48
C SER A 50 5.52 19.73 -22.14
N ALA A 51 5.37 18.46 -21.75
CA ALA A 51 6.24 17.34 -22.06
C ALA A 51 6.21 16.90 -23.54
N GLU A 52 6.49 17.80 -24.46
CA GLU A 52 6.72 17.45 -25.86
C GLU A 52 8.10 17.88 -26.30
N SER A 53 9.14 17.22 -25.77
CA SER A 53 10.45 17.25 -26.39
C SER A 53 10.50 16.24 -27.54
N PRO A 54 10.98 16.61 -28.74
CA PRO A 54 11.12 15.69 -29.85
C PRO A 54 12.20 14.65 -29.51
N ALA A 55 11.77 13.42 -29.15
CA ALA A 55 12.67 12.31 -29.00
C ALA A 55 12.98 11.73 -30.39
N GLU A 56 14.26 11.43 -30.65
CA GLU A 56 14.69 10.72 -31.86
C GLU A 56 13.93 9.41 -32.01
N GLY A 57 13.54 9.07 -33.26
CA GLY A 57 13.04 7.73 -33.56
C GLY A 57 11.55 7.47 -33.39
N GLY A 58 10.69 8.47 -33.65
CA GLY A 58 9.21 8.21 -33.69
C GLY A 58 8.55 8.11 -32.32
N TYR A 59 9.25 8.38 -31.22
CA TYR A 59 8.73 8.45 -29.86
C TYR A 59 8.64 9.90 -29.36
N ARG A 60 7.77 10.12 -28.36
CA ARG A 60 7.71 11.33 -27.55
C ARG A 60 7.86 10.98 -26.07
N LEU A 61 8.26 11.95 -25.26
CA LEU A 61 8.20 11.80 -23.81
C LEU A 61 6.76 12.07 -23.33
N LEU A 62 6.24 11.16 -22.56
CA LEU A 62 4.97 11.28 -21.84
C LEU A 62 5.27 11.48 -20.36
N GLY A 63 4.93 12.65 -19.81
CA GLY A 63 4.97 12.91 -18.38
C GLY A 63 3.74 12.35 -17.68
N VAL A 64 3.94 11.56 -16.62
CA VAL A 64 2.87 11.09 -15.74
C VAL A 64 2.71 12.09 -14.61
N LEU A 65 1.53 12.73 -14.55
CA LEU A 65 1.23 13.83 -13.64
C LEU A 65 0.65 13.31 -12.32
N ASP A 66 1.08 13.90 -11.22
CA ASP A 66 0.54 13.69 -9.88
C ASP A 66 -0.42 14.84 -9.52
N PRO A 67 -1.75 14.65 -9.59
CA PRO A 67 -2.71 15.72 -9.36
C PRO A 67 -2.71 16.24 -7.92
N GLU A 68 -2.35 15.39 -6.95
CA GLU A 68 -2.27 15.79 -5.54
C GLU A 68 -1.06 16.70 -5.25
N ARG A 69 -0.14 16.82 -6.20
CA ARG A 69 1.04 17.68 -6.11
C ARG A 69 1.03 18.77 -7.19
N GLY A 70 -0.14 19.33 -7.46
CA GLY A 70 -0.28 20.42 -8.43
C GLY A 70 0.07 20.01 -9.86
N ASN A 71 -0.19 18.76 -10.23
CA ASN A 71 0.19 18.18 -11.52
C ASN A 71 1.69 18.13 -11.79
N LEU A 72 2.50 18.01 -10.72
CA LEU A 72 3.94 17.77 -10.88
C LEU A 72 4.16 16.46 -11.63
N VAL A 73 5.06 16.47 -12.61
CA VAL A 73 5.46 15.24 -13.31
C VAL A 73 6.13 14.29 -12.32
N ALA A 74 5.56 13.11 -12.13
CA ALA A 74 6.13 12.07 -11.28
C ALA A 74 7.29 11.37 -11.97
N PHE A 75 7.09 10.98 -13.23
CA PHE A 75 8.11 10.42 -14.11
C PHE A 75 7.72 10.67 -15.57
N ALA A 76 8.68 10.50 -16.46
CA ALA A 76 8.46 10.52 -17.88
C ALA A 76 8.90 9.20 -18.51
N MET A 77 8.26 8.81 -19.62
CA MET A 77 8.59 7.61 -20.39
C MET A 77 8.42 7.89 -21.89
N LYS A 78 9.13 7.14 -22.71
CA LYS A 78 8.98 7.19 -24.17
C LYS A 78 7.73 6.42 -24.59
N VAL A 79 6.87 7.08 -25.36
CA VAL A 79 5.71 6.47 -26.00
C VAL A 79 5.70 6.83 -27.49
N PRO A 80 5.15 5.98 -28.37
CA PRO A 80 5.06 6.32 -29.79
C PRO A 80 4.35 7.68 -29.97
N ARG A 81 4.88 8.55 -30.83
CA ARG A 81 4.45 9.95 -30.96
C ARG A 81 2.97 10.10 -31.28
N SER A 82 2.46 9.24 -32.16
CA SER A 82 1.07 9.29 -32.62
C SER A 82 0.07 8.67 -31.65
N TRP A 83 0.55 7.99 -30.60
CA TRP A 83 -0.36 7.26 -29.68
C TRP A 83 -1.04 8.20 -28.71
N GLN A 84 -2.32 7.90 -28.47
CA GLN A 84 -3.08 8.53 -27.41
C GLN A 84 -2.73 7.93 -26.06
N ALA A 85 -2.68 8.76 -25.04
CA ALA A 85 -2.39 8.35 -23.67
C ALA A 85 -3.48 8.86 -22.73
N LYS A 86 -4.03 7.95 -21.91
CA LYS A 86 -4.91 8.28 -20.79
C LYS A 86 -4.24 7.82 -19.51
N GLN A 87 -4.14 8.71 -18.54
CA GLN A 87 -3.51 8.39 -17.26
C GLN A 87 -4.47 8.62 -16.11
N THR A 88 -4.32 7.82 -15.07
CA THR A 88 -5.00 8.00 -13.79
C THR A 88 -3.96 7.78 -12.69
N PHE A 89 -3.86 8.73 -11.79
CA PHE A 89 -2.95 8.68 -10.66
C PHE A 89 -3.75 8.79 -9.37
N THR A 90 -3.62 7.81 -8.50
CA THR A 90 -4.27 7.81 -7.18
C THR A 90 -3.30 7.32 -6.13
N ARG A 91 -3.62 7.51 -4.85
CA ARG A 91 -2.88 6.94 -3.73
C ARG A 91 -3.74 5.97 -2.95
N ARG A 92 -3.13 4.84 -2.64
CA ARG A 92 -3.69 3.85 -1.74
C ARG A 92 -2.79 3.75 -0.52
N TRP A 93 -3.36 3.74 0.66
CA TRP A 93 -2.61 3.49 1.89
C TRP A 93 -2.54 1.99 2.18
N VAL A 94 -1.32 1.48 2.37
CA VAL A 94 -1.07 0.10 2.84
C VAL A 94 -0.32 0.22 4.16
N GLY A 95 -1.03 0.00 5.25
CA GLY A 95 -0.53 0.38 6.56
C GLY A 95 -0.26 1.89 6.62
N ALA A 96 0.91 2.28 7.10
CA ALA A 96 1.36 3.67 7.20
C ALA A 96 1.88 4.26 5.88
N MET A 97 1.97 3.47 4.82
CA MET A 97 2.70 3.86 3.61
C MET A 97 1.76 4.16 2.45
N PRO A 98 1.82 5.38 1.87
CA PRO A 98 1.10 5.67 0.64
C PRO A 98 1.74 4.94 -0.53
N GLN A 99 0.94 4.15 -1.24
CA GLN A 99 1.29 3.55 -2.52
C GLN A 99 0.70 4.36 -3.65
N ASN A 100 1.55 4.78 -4.58
CA ASN A 100 1.10 5.43 -5.80
C ASN A 100 0.51 4.37 -6.72
N GLN A 101 -0.74 4.56 -7.09
CA GLN A 101 -1.48 3.71 -8.00
C GLN A 101 -1.59 4.43 -9.34
N ILE A 102 -0.83 3.97 -10.33
CA ILE A 102 -0.76 4.58 -11.65
C ILE A 102 -1.36 3.61 -12.65
N TYR A 103 -2.39 4.06 -13.32
CA TYR A 103 -2.96 3.40 -14.48
C TYR A 103 -2.65 4.24 -15.72
N LEU A 104 -2.09 3.61 -16.74
CA LEU A 104 -1.79 4.25 -18.02
C LEU A 104 -2.34 3.39 -19.15
N ASP A 105 -3.12 3.99 -20.02
CA ASP A 105 -3.71 3.38 -21.21
C ASP A 105 -3.17 4.09 -22.45
N LEU A 106 -2.38 3.39 -23.22
CA LEU A 106 -1.78 3.87 -24.46
C LEU A 106 -2.47 3.19 -25.65
N ARG A 107 -2.87 3.96 -26.63
CA ARG A 107 -3.61 3.44 -27.80
C ARG A 107 -3.01 3.94 -29.09
N ALA A 108 -2.76 3.03 -30.01
CA ALA A 108 -2.41 3.37 -31.38
C ALA A 108 -3.56 4.13 -32.07
N PRO A 109 -3.26 5.03 -33.03
CA PRO A 109 -4.26 5.85 -33.71
C PRO A 109 -5.32 5.02 -34.45
N ASP A 110 -4.93 3.86 -34.99
CA ASP A 110 -5.80 2.92 -35.68
C ASP A 110 -6.65 2.05 -34.75
N GLY A 111 -6.43 2.16 -33.43
CA GLY A 111 -7.12 1.38 -32.38
C GLY A 111 -6.74 -0.11 -32.37
N ARG A 112 -5.80 -0.57 -33.22
CA ARG A 112 -5.44 -1.99 -33.34
C ARG A 112 -4.51 -2.47 -32.23
N THR A 113 -3.73 -1.54 -31.66
CA THR A 113 -2.79 -1.84 -30.57
C THR A 113 -3.09 -0.98 -29.35
N ARG A 114 -3.07 -1.62 -28.19
CA ARG A 114 -3.26 -0.98 -26.89
C ARG A 114 -2.29 -1.55 -25.88
N ILE A 115 -1.70 -0.68 -25.06
CA ILE A 115 -0.85 -1.04 -23.94
C ILE A 115 -1.45 -0.46 -22.68
N GLU A 116 -1.64 -1.27 -21.66
CA GLU A 116 -2.13 -0.86 -20.37
C GLU A 116 -1.08 -1.17 -19.30
N TYR A 117 -0.68 -0.15 -18.53
CA TYR A 117 0.05 -0.32 -17.30
C TYR A 117 -0.94 -0.27 -16.16
N LEU A 118 -1.06 -1.36 -15.45
CA LEU A 118 -1.99 -1.48 -14.33
C LEU A 118 -1.34 -0.97 -13.05
N PRO A 119 -2.14 -0.54 -12.07
CA PRO A 119 -1.63 -0.13 -10.77
C PRO A 119 -0.76 -1.21 -10.13
N SER A 120 0.39 -0.78 -9.61
CA SER A 120 1.28 -1.67 -8.87
C SER A 120 0.63 -2.16 -7.59
N ARG A 121 0.97 -3.39 -7.18
CA ARG A 121 0.53 -3.96 -5.91
C ARG A 121 1.74 -4.36 -5.09
N THR A 122 1.70 -4.03 -3.80
CA THR A 122 2.71 -4.47 -2.85
C THR A 122 2.08 -5.49 -1.91
N TYR A 123 2.84 -6.55 -1.66
CA TYR A 123 2.49 -7.62 -0.76
C TYR A 123 3.57 -7.76 0.30
N ASN A 124 3.16 -8.25 1.46
CA ASN A 124 4.05 -8.58 2.55
C ASN A 124 3.96 -10.08 2.84
N HIS A 125 5.04 -10.64 3.32
CA HIS A 125 5.07 -12.01 3.80
C HIS A 125 6.06 -12.12 4.95
N ALA A 126 5.64 -12.78 6.02
CA ALA A 126 6.51 -13.08 7.15
C ALA A 126 6.54 -14.58 7.39
N ASP A 127 7.75 -15.14 7.45
CA ASP A 127 7.98 -16.53 7.77
C ASP A 127 9.18 -16.67 8.73
N GLY A 128 9.14 -17.72 9.55
CA GLY A 128 10.20 -18.01 10.50
C GLY A 128 9.67 -18.72 11.73
N PRO A 129 10.58 -19.20 12.59
CA PRO A 129 10.20 -19.95 13.79
C PRO A 129 9.28 -19.17 14.72
N THR A 130 9.60 -17.90 14.98
CA THR A 130 8.81 -17.07 15.90
C THR A 130 7.42 -16.77 15.34
N ILE A 131 7.33 -16.47 14.04
CA ILE A 131 6.07 -16.22 13.36
C ILE A 131 5.17 -17.45 13.40
N ARG A 132 5.74 -18.63 13.07
CA ARG A 132 4.98 -19.90 13.11
C ARG A 132 4.52 -20.25 14.52
N GLN A 133 5.38 -20.04 15.53
CA GLN A 133 5.02 -20.26 16.93
C GLN A 133 3.87 -19.36 17.37
N THR A 134 3.94 -18.06 17.06
CA THR A 134 2.88 -17.08 17.41
C THR A 134 1.56 -17.47 16.76
N ARG A 135 1.56 -17.76 15.46
CA ARG A 135 0.35 -18.17 14.73
C ARG A 135 -0.21 -19.50 15.24
N GLY A 136 0.65 -20.44 15.61
CA GLY A 136 0.24 -21.71 16.23
C GLY A 136 -0.41 -21.49 17.61
N MET A 137 0.10 -20.57 18.43
CA MET A 137 -0.51 -20.20 19.70
C MET A 137 -1.88 -19.52 19.48
N GLU A 138 -1.98 -18.56 18.57
CA GLU A 138 -3.25 -17.91 18.22
C GLU A 138 -4.29 -18.92 17.79
N GLN A 139 -3.90 -19.84 16.91
CA GLN A 139 -4.79 -20.91 16.44
C GLN A 139 -5.22 -21.84 17.59
N SER A 140 -4.30 -22.21 18.48
CA SER A 140 -4.61 -23.09 19.62
C SER A 140 -5.55 -22.45 20.65
N MET A 141 -5.52 -21.11 20.74
CA MET A 141 -6.40 -20.32 21.60
C MET A 141 -7.72 -19.92 20.92
N GLY A 142 -7.95 -20.34 19.66
CA GLY A 142 -9.14 -19.93 18.89
C GLY A 142 -9.16 -18.45 18.52
N LEU A 143 -7.99 -17.77 18.54
CA LEU A 143 -7.87 -16.38 18.17
C LEU A 143 -7.70 -16.22 16.66
N PRO A 144 -8.10 -15.08 16.09
CA PRO A 144 -7.78 -14.76 14.71
C PRO A 144 -6.27 -14.76 14.48
N ILE A 145 -5.81 -15.47 13.44
CA ILE A 145 -4.38 -15.52 13.10
C ILE A 145 -3.93 -14.13 12.63
N SER A 146 -2.89 -13.61 13.29
CA SER A 146 -2.27 -12.33 12.92
C SER A 146 -1.66 -12.40 11.53
N ARG A 147 -2.11 -11.53 10.64
CA ARG A 147 -1.60 -11.39 9.27
C ARG A 147 -1.07 -10.00 9.03
N LEU A 148 -0.05 -9.93 8.17
CA LEU A 148 0.41 -8.66 7.65
C LEU A 148 -0.63 -8.07 6.68
N PRO A 149 -0.71 -6.73 6.55
CA PRO A 149 -1.52 -6.12 5.50
C PRO A 149 -1.10 -6.65 4.12
N ASP A 150 -2.09 -6.99 3.26
CA ASP A 150 -1.87 -7.58 1.93
C ASP A 150 -0.86 -8.76 1.99
N GLU A 151 -1.03 -9.67 2.95
CA GLU A 151 -0.13 -10.81 3.10
C GLU A 151 -0.34 -11.82 1.98
N LEU A 152 0.74 -12.05 1.21
CA LEU A 152 0.79 -13.05 0.16
C LEU A 152 2.22 -13.60 0.07
N PRO A 153 2.42 -14.93 0.07
CA PRO A 153 3.74 -15.51 -0.13
C PRO A 153 4.35 -15.10 -1.48
N PRO A 154 5.66 -14.82 -1.54
CA PRO A 154 6.32 -14.50 -2.80
C PRO A 154 6.24 -15.70 -3.76
N MET A 155 5.92 -15.42 -5.00
CA MET A 155 5.79 -16.43 -6.05
C MET A 155 6.47 -15.98 -7.35
N PRO A 156 6.78 -16.90 -8.28
CA PRO A 156 7.28 -16.56 -9.61
C PRO A 156 6.28 -15.71 -10.41
N PRO A 157 6.75 -14.88 -11.35
CA PRO A 157 5.88 -13.99 -12.12
C PRO A 157 4.75 -14.70 -12.86
N VAL A 158 5.03 -15.79 -13.58
CA VAL A 158 4.00 -16.54 -14.31
C VAL A 158 2.98 -17.15 -13.34
N THR A 159 3.42 -17.66 -12.20
CA THR A 159 2.51 -18.16 -11.15
C THR A 159 1.59 -17.05 -10.65
N TYR A 160 2.14 -15.86 -10.40
CA TYR A 160 1.35 -14.70 -10.00
C TYR A 160 0.32 -14.30 -11.05
N ILE A 161 0.75 -14.26 -12.33
CA ILE A 161 -0.16 -13.95 -13.44
C ILE A 161 -1.34 -14.91 -13.43
N ARG A 162 -1.07 -16.21 -13.36
CA ARG A 162 -2.12 -17.25 -13.43
C ARG A 162 -3.04 -17.28 -12.23
N GLN A 163 -2.46 -17.22 -11.03
CA GLN A 163 -3.23 -17.44 -9.78
C GLN A 163 -3.90 -16.18 -9.24
N VAL A 164 -3.34 -15.00 -9.53
CA VAL A 164 -3.81 -13.75 -8.94
C VAL A 164 -4.28 -12.76 -10.00
N LEU A 165 -3.45 -12.51 -11.02
CA LEU A 165 -3.72 -11.41 -11.95
C LEU A 165 -4.82 -11.77 -12.96
N LEU A 166 -4.75 -12.90 -13.63
CA LEU A 166 -5.78 -13.30 -14.60
C LEU A 166 -7.17 -13.48 -13.99
N PRO A 167 -7.35 -14.11 -12.81
CA PRO A 167 -8.64 -14.15 -12.14
C PRO A 167 -9.18 -12.74 -11.81
N PHE A 168 -8.32 -11.85 -11.32
CA PHE A 168 -8.69 -10.46 -11.07
C PHE A 168 -9.11 -9.73 -12.35
N LEU A 169 -8.35 -9.90 -13.44
CA LEU A 169 -8.66 -9.30 -14.74
C LEU A 169 -9.97 -9.84 -15.31
N ALA A 170 -10.23 -11.15 -15.17
CA ALA A 170 -11.46 -11.78 -15.64
C ALA A 170 -12.70 -11.21 -14.91
N GLN A 171 -12.61 -10.99 -13.59
CA GLN A 171 -13.66 -10.33 -12.81
C GLN A 171 -13.93 -8.89 -13.29
N ASN A 172 -12.93 -8.24 -13.88
CA ASN A 172 -13.01 -6.89 -14.43
C ASN A 172 -13.26 -6.87 -15.95
N GLY A 173 -13.73 -7.98 -16.54
CA GLY A 173 -14.14 -8.05 -17.94
C GLY A 173 -13.02 -8.33 -18.94
N PHE A 174 -11.77 -8.51 -18.49
CA PHE A 174 -10.67 -8.91 -19.36
C PHE A 174 -10.50 -10.43 -19.30
N GLN A 175 -10.92 -11.12 -20.36
CA GLN A 175 -10.83 -12.56 -20.45
C GLN A 175 -9.77 -12.96 -21.50
N LEU A 176 -8.80 -13.75 -21.07
CA LEU A 176 -7.78 -14.30 -21.93
C LEU A 176 -8.05 -15.78 -22.17
N ARG A 177 -8.16 -16.18 -23.45
CA ARG A 177 -8.34 -17.55 -23.90
C ARG A 177 -7.03 -18.12 -24.46
N ASN A 178 -6.91 -19.44 -24.53
CA ASN A 178 -5.73 -20.12 -25.08
C ASN A 178 -4.41 -19.60 -24.48
N VAL A 179 -4.40 -19.49 -23.13
CA VAL A 179 -3.23 -18.98 -22.40
C VAL A 179 -2.06 -19.94 -22.57
N GLY A 180 -0.97 -19.44 -23.16
CA GLY A 180 0.25 -20.20 -23.45
C GLY A 180 1.47 -19.28 -23.54
N ASN A 181 2.56 -19.75 -24.16
CA ASN A 181 3.82 -19.04 -24.34
C ASN A 181 4.30 -18.39 -23.03
N GLU A 182 4.40 -19.21 -22.00
CA GLU A 182 4.84 -18.76 -20.69
C GLU A 182 6.34 -18.48 -20.68
N MET A 183 6.73 -17.32 -20.18
CA MET A 183 8.14 -16.93 -20.06
C MET A 183 8.39 -16.35 -18.67
N ASP A 184 9.22 -17.03 -17.89
CA ASP A 184 9.82 -16.48 -16.67
C ASP A 184 11.29 -16.14 -16.96
N ALA A 185 11.64 -14.85 -16.91
CA ALA A 185 13.02 -14.43 -17.04
C ALA A 185 13.80 -14.73 -15.75
N PRO A 186 15.09 -15.08 -15.85
CA PRO A 186 15.94 -15.30 -14.69
C PRO A 186 15.92 -14.12 -13.74
N GLN A 187 15.90 -14.42 -12.44
CA GLN A 187 15.96 -13.41 -11.41
C GLN A 187 17.31 -12.67 -11.45
N ARG A 188 17.27 -11.35 -11.44
CA ARG A 188 18.46 -10.49 -11.45
C ARG A 188 18.41 -9.45 -10.34
N ARG A 189 19.55 -8.90 -9.95
CA ARG A 189 19.61 -7.70 -9.12
C ARG A 189 19.44 -6.47 -9.99
N ASN A 190 18.52 -5.60 -9.63
CA ASN A 190 18.40 -4.29 -10.27
C ASN A 190 19.46 -3.31 -9.74
N ALA A 191 19.54 -2.10 -10.32
CA ALA A 191 20.49 -1.06 -9.94
C ALA A 191 20.41 -0.66 -8.45
N ASN A 192 19.29 -0.90 -7.80
CA ASN A 192 19.05 -0.62 -6.37
C ASN A 192 19.37 -1.83 -5.46
N GLY A 193 19.96 -2.89 -6.00
CA GLY A 193 20.31 -4.10 -5.26
C GLY A 193 19.13 -5.02 -4.93
N GLN A 194 17.92 -4.69 -5.38
CA GLN A 194 16.73 -5.51 -5.16
C GLN A 194 16.69 -6.66 -6.17
N MET A 195 16.11 -7.77 -5.74
CA MET A 195 15.86 -8.90 -6.63
C MET A 195 14.67 -8.59 -7.54
N GLU A 196 14.91 -8.63 -8.85
CA GLU A 196 13.90 -8.42 -9.87
C GLU A 196 13.71 -9.69 -10.70
N SER A 197 12.44 -10.02 -10.97
CA SER A 197 12.05 -11.08 -11.90
C SER A 197 10.94 -10.56 -12.83
N ARG A 198 10.89 -11.09 -14.05
CA ARG A 198 9.86 -10.76 -15.04
C ARG A 198 9.27 -12.03 -15.59
N GLY A 199 8.00 -12.00 -15.92
CA GLY A 199 7.36 -13.10 -16.59
C GLY A 199 6.13 -12.64 -17.37
N SER A 200 5.75 -13.41 -18.37
CA SER A 200 4.62 -13.12 -19.22
C SER A 200 3.88 -14.38 -19.64
N VAL A 201 2.62 -14.18 -20.03
CA VAL A 201 1.78 -15.18 -20.67
C VAL A 201 1.08 -14.54 -21.87
N ASP A 202 0.97 -15.28 -22.95
CA ASP A 202 0.24 -14.86 -24.15
C ASP A 202 -1.13 -15.54 -24.19
N GLY A 203 -2.07 -14.93 -24.92
CA GLY A 203 -3.38 -15.51 -25.15
C GLY A 203 -4.18 -14.70 -26.17
N ILE A 204 -5.44 -15.06 -26.32
CA ILE A 204 -6.35 -14.46 -27.29
C ILE A 204 -7.56 -13.87 -26.54
N LEU A 205 -7.89 -12.62 -26.83
CA LEU A 205 -9.07 -11.95 -26.32
C LEU A 205 -10.34 -12.42 -27.07
N PRO A 206 -11.54 -12.23 -26.48
CA PRO A 206 -12.81 -12.60 -27.12
C PRO A 206 -13.04 -11.96 -28.50
N ASN A 207 -12.44 -10.78 -28.75
CA ASN A 207 -12.50 -10.08 -30.04
C ASN A 207 -11.49 -10.59 -31.07
N GLY A 208 -10.72 -11.63 -30.76
CA GLY A 208 -9.71 -12.23 -31.65
C GLY A 208 -8.32 -11.56 -31.53
N ASN A 209 -8.15 -10.46 -30.87
CA ASN A 209 -6.84 -9.84 -30.66
C ASN A 209 -5.95 -10.73 -29.82
N ARG A 210 -4.65 -10.74 -30.14
CA ARG A 210 -3.63 -11.33 -29.26
C ARG A 210 -3.34 -10.40 -28.09
N ALA A 211 -3.02 -10.99 -26.95
CA ALA A 211 -2.61 -10.21 -25.80
C ALA A 211 -1.48 -10.91 -25.05
N ARG A 212 -0.56 -10.11 -24.52
CA ARG A 212 0.49 -10.51 -23.59
C ARG A 212 0.23 -9.82 -22.25
N VAL A 213 0.07 -10.63 -21.22
CA VAL A 213 0.03 -10.16 -19.85
C VAL A 213 1.39 -10.39 -19.23
N GLU A 214 2.03 -9.32 -18.79
CA GLU A 214 3.37 -9.35 -18.19
C GLU A 214 3.32 -8.81 -16.76
N CYS A 215 4.18 -9.29 -15.89
CA CYS A 215 4.47 -8.63 -14.64
C CYS A 215 5.97 -8.60 -14.35
N ARG A 216 6.38 -7.48 -13.75
CA ARG A 216 7.69 -7.30 -13.15
C ARG A 216 7.52 -7.35 -11.64
N ILE A 217 8.28 -8.20 -10.97
CA ILE A 217 8.26 -8.37 -9.52
C ILE A 217 9.60 -7.92 -8.95
N THR A 218 9.56 -6.99 -8.00
CA THR A 218 10.74 -6.63 -7.20
C THR A 218 10.54 -7.11 -5.77
N ARG A 219 11.59 -7.66 -5.16
CA ARG A 219 11.56 -8.22 -3.81
C ARG A 219 12.63 -7.58 -2.94
N ASN A 220 12.22 -7.23 -1.73
CA ASN A 220 13.11 -6.84 -0.65
C ASN A 220 12.94 -7.85 0.49
N VAL A 221 14.04 -8.48 0.89
CA VAL A 221 14.06 -9.50 1.94
C VAL A 221 14.86 -8.97 3.11
N GLN A 222 14.28 -8.97 4.28
CA GLN A 222 14.91 -8.56 5.53
C GLN A 222 14.89 -9.72 6.52
N GLN A 223 16.03 -9.97 7.16
CA GLN A 223 16.14 -10.91 8.26
C GLN A 223 16.05 -10.14 9.58
N ILE A 224 15.11 -10.52 10.44
CA ILE A 224 14.95 -9.94 11.78
C ILE A 224 15.00 -11.08 12.79
N GLY A 225 16.13 -11.24 13.46
CA GLY A 225 16.39 -12.43 14.26
C GLY A 225 16.39 -13.69 13.40
N ASN A 226 15.56 -14.66 13.75
CA ASN A 226 15.40 -15.91 13.01
C ASN A 226 14.24 -15.89 12.01
N ASP A 227 13.54 -14.75 11.88
CA ASP A 227 12.39 -14.62 11.01
C ASP A 227 12.76 -13.80 9.76
N THR A 228 12.13 -14.15 8.65
CA THR A 228 12.31 -13.50 7.35
C THR A 228 11.07 -12.70 7.01
N TYR A 229 11.26 -11.42 6.69
CA TYR A 229 10.23 -10.52 6.21
C TYR A 229 10.50 -10.19 4.75
N THR A 230 9.53 -10.48 3.90
CA THR A 230 9.61 -10.18 2.46
C THR A 230 8.54 -9.17 2.10
N THR A 231 8.96 -8.03 1.58
CA THR A 231 8.08 -7.08 0.89
C THR A 231 8.33 -7.21 -0.60
N TRP A 232 7.29 -7.42 -1.39
CA TRP A 232 7.44 -7.56 -2.82
C TRP A 232 6.35 -6.80 -3.58
N MET A 233 6.77 -6.16 -4.64
CA MET A 233 5.92 -5.31 -5.47
C MET A 233 5.79 -5.91 -6.86
N VAL A 234 4.57 -5.90 -7.37
CA VAL A 234 4.22 -6.33 -8.72
C VAL A 234 3.80 -5.13 -9.55
N ILE A 235 4.37 -5.00 -10.72
CA ILE A 235 4.03 -3.99 -11.72
C ILE A 235 3.52 -4.73 -12.95
N PRO A 236 2.20 -4.84 -13.13
CA PRO A 236 1.63 -5.55 -14.26
C PRO A 236 1.43 -4.65 -15.47
N SER A 237 1.54 -5.22 -16.66
CA SER A 237 1.19 -4.58 -17.92
C SER A 237 0.48 -5.55 -18.85
N ILE A 238 -0.31 -5.00 -19.79
CA ILE A 238 -1.03 -5.75 -20.80
C ILE A 238 -0.75 -5.10 -22.14
N THR A 239 -0.21 -5.87 -23.08
CA THR A 239 -0.12 -5.47 -24.47
C THR A 239 -1.16 -6.27 -25.26
N GLN A 240 -2.01 -5.61 -26.02
CA GLN A 240 -3.00 -6.25 -26.87
C GLN A 240 -2.94 -5.66 -28.28
N THR A 241 -3.06 -6.53 -29.28
CA THR A 241 -2.97 -6.10 -30.68
C THR A 241 -3.71 -7.06 -31.63
N ALA A 242 -4.21 -6.52 -32.73
CA ALA A 242 -4.68 -7.29 -33.86
C ALA A 242 -3.53 -7.70 -34.81
N ASP A 243 -2.35 -7.10 -34.65
CA ASP A 243 -1.17 -7.27 -35.48
C ASP A 243 -0.14 -8.24 -34.83
N ASP A 244 1.14 -8.02 -35.10
CA ASP A 244 2.20 -8.79 -34.49
C ASP A 244 2.41 -8.41 -33.02
N LEU A 245 2.29 -9.41 -32.13
CA LEU A 245 2.35 -9.21 -30.68
C LEU A 245 3.76 -8.81 -30.20
N ASP A 246 4.80 -9.34 -30.82
CA ASP A 246 6.17 -9.05 -30.40
C ASP A 246 6.57 -7.62 -30.79
N THR A 247 6.17 -7.15 -31.96
CA THR A 247 6.33 -5.76 -32.37
C THR A 247 5.57 -4.80 -31.43
N ALA A 248 4.33 -5.12 -31.11
CA ALA A 248 3.52 -4.34 -30.16
C ALA A 248 4.14 -4.31 -28.75
N HIS A 249 4.62 -5.47 -28.29
CA HIS A 249 5.31 -5.59 -26.99
C HIS A 249 6.65 -4.82 -26.98
N GLY A 250 7.32 -4.68 -28.11
CA GLY A 250 8.52 -3.84 -28.24
C GLY A 250 8.29 -2.40 -27.78
N HIS A 251 7.12 -1.81 -28.03
CA HIS A 251 6.75 -0.50 -27.48
C HIS A 251 6.59 -0.51 -25.96
N THR A 252 6.08 -1.59 -25.39
CA THR A 252 5.99 -1.75 -23.92
C THR A 252 7.38 -1.76 -23.29
N VAL A 253 8.32 -2.51 -23.88
CA VAL A 253 9.70 -2.58 -23.41
C VAL A 253 10.37 -1.20 -23.50
N VAL A 254 10.27 -0.50 -24.63
CA VAL A 254 10.84 0.86 -24.80
C VAL A 254 10.28 1.82 -23.75
N ALA A 255 8.98 1.78 -23.52
CA ALA A 255 8.36 2.64 -22.51
C ALA A 255 8.87 2.33 -21.10
N GLN A 256 8.96 1.07 -20.71
CA GLN A 256 9.44 0.65 -19.38
C GLN A 256 10.91 0.98 -19.15
N GLU A 257 11.77 0.79 -20.15
CA GLU A 257 13.21 1.02 -20.05
C GLU A 257 13.59 2.50 -20.10
N SER A 258 12.71 3.31 -20.66
CA SER A 258 12.92 4.77 -20.77
C SER A 258 12.38 5.57 -19.58
N ILE A 259 11.88 4.93 -18.52
CA ILE A 259 11.33 5.63 -17.36
C ILE A 259 12.42 6.45 -16.67
N VAL A 260 12.19 7.77 -16.60
CA VAL A 260 13.02 8.71 -15.85
C VAL A 260 12.17 9.35 -14.75
N MET A 261 12.56 9.11 -13.51
CA MET A 261 11.88 9.68 -12.35
C MET A 261 12.21 11.16 -12.19
N ASN A 262 11.23 11.97 -11.83
CA ASN A 262 11.46 13.36 -11.46
C ASN A 262 12.06 13.44 -10.04
N PRO A 263 13.28 13.94 -9.87
CA PRO A 263 13.92 14.03 -8.55
C PRO A 263 13.10 14.83 -7.54
N THR A 264 12.56 15.98 -7.96
CA THR A 264 11.73 16.84 -7.10
C THR A 264 10.48 16.12 -6.62
N TRP A 265 9.82 15.37 -7.51
CA TRP A 265 8.68 14.56 -7.12
C TRP A 265 9.06 13.44 -6.14
N MET A 266 10.21 12.79 -6.39
CA MET A 266 10.73 11.74 -5.50
C MET A 266 10.98 12.28 -4.09
N GLU A 267 11.65 13.43 -3.97
CA GLU A 267 11.92 14.08 -2.68
C GLU A 267 10.61 14.42 -1.94
N GLN A 268 9.67 15.04 -2.64
CA GLN A 268 8.35 15.37 -2.05
C GLN A 268 7.58 14.13 -1.65
N ASN A 269 7.64 13.06 -2.46
CA ASN A 269 6.97 11.80 -2.17
C ASN A 269 7.60 11.13 -0.96
N GLN A 270 8.91 11.08 -0.87
CA GLN A 270 9.64 10.55 0.28
C GLN A 270 9.38 11.34 1.55
N ALA A 271 9.38 12.68 1.47
CA ALA A 271 9.05 13.53 2.60
C ALA A 271 7.62 13.32 3.10
N ALA A 272 6.66 13.10 2.20
CA ALA A 272 5.29 12.77 2.56
C ALA A 272 5.17 11.39 3.23
N GLN A 273 5.88 10.38 2.70
CA GLN A 273 5.96 9.06 3.30
C GLN A 273 6.53 9.11 4.70
N THR A 274 7.65 9.80 4.89
CA THR A 274 8.29 9.94 6.20
C THR A 274 7.35 10.63 7.20
N ARG A 275 6.70 11.73 6.81
CA ARG A 275 5.73 12.43 7.66
C ARG A 275 4.53 11.53 8.03
N GLY A 276 4.01 10.78 7.05
CA GLY A 276 2.91 9.83 7.29
C GLY A 276 3.31 8.72 8.28
N ALA A 277 4.50 8.15 8.11
CA ALA A 277 5.04 7.13 9.01
C ALA A 277 5.26 7.68 10.43
N GLN A 278 5.81 8.89 10.56
CA GLN A 278 6.00 9.56 11.84
C GLN A 278 4.67 9.86 12.52
N ALA A 279 3.68 10.41 11.81
CA ALA A 279 2.36 10.70 12.34
C ALA A 279 1.65 9.43 12.84
N ASN A 280 1.76 8.33 12.11
CA ASN A 280 1.19 7.04 12.50
C ASN A 280 1.90 6.43 13.73
N SER A 281 3.23 6.54 13.78
CA SER A 281 4.01 6.08 14.92
C SER A 281 3.64 6.86 16.18
N GLU A 282 3.48 8.16 16.06
CA GLU A 282 3.06 9.03 17.17
C GLU A 282 1.63 8.73 17.63
N LEU A 283 0.69 8.57 16.70
CA LEU A 283 -0.68 8.17 17.02
C LEU A 283 -0.73 6.80 17.72
N SER A 284 0.05 5.83 17.24
CA SER A 284 0.17 4.52 17.87
C SER A 284 0.75 4.60 19.28
N ARG A 285 1.74 5.47 19.48
CA ARG A 285 2.34 5.72 20.81
C ARG A 285 1.30 6.33 21.76
N GLN A 286 0.59 7.36 21.33
CA GLN A 286 -0.45 8.01 22.13
C GLN A 286 -1.58 7.06 22.52
N GLN A 287 -2.03 6.23 21.56
CA GLN A 287 -3.04 5.21 21.82
C GLN A 287 -2.55 4.16 22.82
N HIS A 288 -1.28 3.74 22.68
CA HIS A 288 -0.67 2.79 23.63
C HIS A 288 -0.55 3.40 25.03
N GLU A 289 -0.07 4.64 25.16
CA GLU A 289 0.04 5.35 26.42
C GLU A 289 -1.33 5.55 27.10
N ALA A 290 -2.35 5.93 26.30
CA ALA A 290 -3.71 6.06 26.82
C ALA A 290 -4.27 4.72 27.33
N THR A 291 -4.03 3.65 26.57
CA THR A 291 -4.46 2.28 26.95
C THR A 291 -3.73 1.80 28.21
N MET A 292 -2.42 2.04 28.32
CA MET A 292 -1.64 1.70 29.51
C MET A 292 -2.09 2.52 30.74
N GLY A 293 -2.33 3.81 30.56
CA GLY A 293 -2.86 4.65 31.63
C GLY A 293 -4.24 4.19 32.13
N GLN A 294 -5.08 3.70 31.24
CA GLN A 294 -6.39 3.15 31.60
C GLN A 294 -6.27 1.79 32.34
N ILE A 295 -5.32 0.94 31.91
CA ILE A 295 -4.99 -0.32 32.59
C ILE A 295 -4.46 -0.05 34.00
N ASP A 296 -3.53 0.89 34.14
CA ASP A 296 -2.94 1.26 35.44
C ASP A 296 -3.98 1.87 36.40
N ALA A 297 -4.83 2.76 35.89
CA ALA A 297 -5.94 3.34 36.66
C ALA A 297 -6.93 2.27 37.14
N ASN A 298 -7.24 1.30 36.27
CA ASN A 298 -8.11 0.18 36.58
C ASN A 298 -7.46 -0.77 37.61
N THR A 299 -6.17 -1.06 37.45
CA THR A 299 -5.41 -1.91 38.38
C THR A 299 -5.33 -1.25 39.76
N ALA A 300 -5.05 0.07 39.81
CA ALA A 300 -5.04 0.83 41.07
C ALA A 300 -6.44 0.87 41.73
N ALA A 301 -7.52 0.97 40.93
CA ALA A 301 -8.89 0.93 41.46
C ALA A 301 -9.24 -0.46 42.01
N MET A 302 -8.82 -1.53 41.32
CA MET A 302 -8.98 -2.91 41.77
C MET A 302 -8.20 -3.18 43.08
N THR A 303 -6.97 -2.71 43.16
CA THR A 303 -6.12 -2.89 44.34
C THR A 303 -6.70 -2.12 45.58
N ARG A 304 -7.18 -0.88 45.37
CA ARG A 304 -7.90 -0.14 46.40
C ARG A 304 -9.17 -0.84 46.84
N GLY A 305 -9.97 -1.35 45.89
CA GLY A 305 -11.17 -2.13 46.16
C GLY A 305 -10.89 -3.47 46.87
N HIS A 306 -9.78 -4.11 46.54
CA HIS A 306 -9.32 -5.32 47.25
C HIS A 306 -8.90 -5.02 48.69
N ASN A 307 -8.10 -4.00 48.90
CA ASN A 307 -7.64 -3.58 50.24
C ASN A 307 -8.81 -3.13 51.13
N ALA A 308 -9.79 -2.38 50.60
CA ALA A 308 -10.99 -2.04 51.30
C ALA A 308 -11.79 -3.29 51.73
N ARG A 309 -11.95 -4.25 50.85
CA ARG A 309 -12.63 -5.52 51.15
C ARG A 309 -11.90 -6.38 52.18
N MET A 310 -10.56 -6.41 52.12
CA MET A 310 -9.76 -7.13 53.11
C MET A 310 -9.91 -6.49 54.52
N ASN A 311 -9.98 -5.15 54.61
CA ASN A 311 -10.23 -4.44 55.86
C ASN A 311 -11.65 -4.71 56.38
N ASP A 312 -12.66 -4.74 55.51
CA ASP A 312 -14.02 -5.06 55.93
C ASP A 312 -14.16 -6.52 56.43
N ILE A 313 -13.46 -7.46 55.81
CA ILE A 313 -13.40 -8.88 56.21
C ILE A 313 -12.76 -9.04 57.60
N GLN A 314 -11.75 -8.25 57.93
CA GLN A 314 -11.11 -8.27 59.24
C GLN A 314 -11.98 -7.64 60.34
N GLN A 315 -12.87 -6.68 60.01
CA GLN A 315 -13.74 -6.04 60.99
C GLN A 315 -15.05 -6.78 61.29
N GLN A 316 -15.45 -7.67 60.44
CA GLN A 316 -16.78 -8.30 60.56
C GLN A 316 -16.73 -9.82 60.58
N GLY A 317 -16.29 -10.38 61.67
CA GLY A 317 -16.24 -11.84 61.87
C GLY A 317 -17.60 -12.56 62.12
N ALA A 318 -18.76 -11.90 61.97
CA ALA A 318 -20.02 -12.44 62.51
C ALA A 318 -21.17 -12.71 61.50
N ALA A 319 -21.07 -12.35 60.19
CA ALA A 319 -22.22 -12.52 59.27
C ALA A 319 -21.86 -13.23 57.98
N ASN A 320 -21.57 -14.54 58.05
CA ASN A 320 -21.02 -15.29 56.92
C ASN A 320 -21.98 -15.52 55.73
N THR A 321 -23.27 -15.64 55.95
CA THR A 321 -24.21 -16.00 54.88
C THR A 321 -24.59 -14.80 53.99
N ALA A 322 -24.82 -13.63 54.58
CA ALA A 322 -25.12 -12.43 53.81
C ALA A 322 -23.89 -12.00 52.97
N ARG A 323 -22.67 -12.13 53.53
CA ARG A 323 -21.42 -11.82 52.84
C ARG A 323 -21.12 -12.75 51.68
N HIS A 324 -21.58 -13.99 51.69
CA HIS A 324 -21.41 -14.90 50.56
C HIS A 324 -22.26 -14.43 49.36
N ASN A 325 -23.50 -14.04 49.59
CA ASN A 325 -24.36 -13.52 48.51
C ASN A 325 -23.88 -12.16 47.98
N ASP A 326 -23.37 -11.28 48.83
CA ASP A 326 -22.78 -10.01 48.43
C ASP A 326 -21.49 -10.24 47.62
N ARG A 327 -20.71 -11.26 47.98
CA ARG A 327 -19.50 -11.65 47.25
C ARG A 327 -19.80 -12.24 45.90
N MET A 328 -20.85 -13.06 45.76
CA MET A 328 -21.29 -13.59 44.46
C MET A 328 -21.79 -12.46 43.55
N ALA A 329 -22.58 -11.54 44.09
CA ALA A 329 -23.07 -10.38 43.35
C ALA A 329 -21.94 -9.40 42.93
N ALA A 330 -20.84 -9.33 43.69
CA ALA A 330 -19.67 -8.56 43.32
C ALA A 330 -18.86 -9.23 42.17
N MET A 331 -18.73 -10.58 42.23
CA MET A 331 -18.07 -11.35 41.16
C MET A 331 -18.84 -11.28 39.84
N ASP A 332 -20.18 -11.32 39.90
CA ASP A 332 -21.03 -11.23 38.70
C ASP A 332 -20.91 -9.83 38.06
N ARG A 333 -20.80 -8.77 38.86
CA ARG A 333 -20.56 -7.39 38.38
C ARG A 333 -19.16 -7.23 37.78
N ASP A 334 -18.15 -7.84 38.40
CA ASP A 334 -16.78 -7.81 37.87
C ASP A 334 -16.67 -8.58 36.55
N LYS A 335 -17.42 -9.69 36.45
CA LYS A 335 -17.52 -10.44 35.18
C LYS A 335 -18.20 -9.62 34.10
N ALA A 336 -19.33 -8.99 34.39
CA ALA A 336 -20.02 -8.12 33.44
C ALA A 336 -19.15 -6.90 33.03
N ALA A 337 -18.42 -6.32 34.01
CA ALA A 337 -17.48 -5.23 33.75
C ALA A 337 -16.24 -5.68 32.97
N PHE A 338 -15.80 -6.93 33.16
CA PHE A 338 -14.72 -7.54 32.39
C PHE A 338 -15.17 -7.82 30.95
N ASP A 339 -16.36 -8.41 30.76
CA ASP A 339 -16.92 -8.68 29.43
C ASP A 339 -17.14 -7.37 28.64
N ASN A 340 -17.62 -6.31 29.29
CA ASN A 340 -17.75 -4.98 28.69
C ASN A 340 -16.39 -4.36 28.35
N ARG A 341 -15.34 -4.58 29.16
CA ARG A 341 -13.98 -4.10 28.89
C ARG A 341 -13.33 -4.83 27.73
N MET A 342 -13.46 -6.16 27.68
CA MET A 342 -12.97 -6.97 26.58
C MET A 342 -13.64 -6.54 25.26
N GLY A 343 -14.96 -6.37 25.27
CA GLY A 343 -15.69 -5.85 24.11
C GLY A 343 -15.29 -4.41 23.71
N SER A 344 -14.82 -3.60 24.63
CA SER A 344 -14.29 -2.26 24.35
C SER A 344 -12.86 -2.32 23.76
N MET A 345 -12.02 -3.22 24.28
CA MET A 345 -10.67 -3.45 23.74
C MET A 345 -10.70 -4.06 22.35
N ASP A 346 -11.60 -5.00 22.09
CA ASP A 346 -11.78 -5.60 20.76
C ASP A 346 -12.18 -4.53 19.73
N ARG A 347 -13.13 -3.64 20.10
CA ARG A 347 -13.55 -2.53 19.23
C ARG A 347 -12.41 -1.52 18.98
N GLN A 348 -11.59 -1.21 19.99
CA GLN A 348 -10.43 -0.33 19.81
C GLN A 348 -9.37 -0.97 18.91
N GLN A 349 -9.17 -2.29 19.04
CA GLN A 349 -8.25 -3.04 18.20
C GLN A 349 -8.75 -3.10 16.74
N GLU A 350 -10.06 -3.28 16.53
CA GLU A 350 -10.66 -3.26 15.19
C GLU A 350 -10.51 -1.89 14.53
N THR A 351 -10.80 -0.81 15.27
CA THR A 351 -10.58 0.56 14.80
C THR A 351 -9.09 0.84 14.48
N ARG A 352 -8.18 0.28 15.29
CA ARG A 352 -6.73 0.41 15.06
C ARG A 352 -6.27 -0.37 13.83
N ILE A 353 -6.81 -1.56 13.63
CA ILE A 353 -6.54 -2.38 12.43
C ILE A 353 -7.04 -1.64 11.18
N ASP A 354 -8.22 -1.05 11.23
CA ASP A 354 -8.77 -0.23 10.15
C ASP A 354 -7.87 0.98 9.87
N GLY A 355 -7.40 1.67 10.92
CA GLY A 355 -6.45 2.78 10.79
C GLY A 355 -5.07 2.35 10.23
N ILE A 356 -4.56 1.18 10.64
CA ILE A 356 -3.29 0.63 10.12
C ILE A 356 -3.45 0.20 8.65
N ARG A 357 -4.60 -0.35 8.30
CA ARG A 357 -4.92 -0.69 6.90
C ARG A 357 -5.23 0.52 6.04
N GLY A 358 -5.42 1.68 6.68
CA GLY A 358 -5.85 2.89 6.01
C GLY A 358 -7.18 2.69 5.27
N GLU A 359 -8.09 1.96 5.88
CA GLU A 359 -9.41 1.69 5.30
C GLU A 359 -10.48 2.59 5.94
N ALA A 360 -11.43 3.02 5.15
CA ALA A 360 -12.61 3.74 5.60
C ALA A 360 -13.87 3.12 5.04
N ASN A 361 -14.98 3.31 5.75
CA ASN A 361 -16.29 2.87 5.31
C ASN A 361 -16.92 3.95 4.43
N TYR A 362 -17.42 3.53 3.29
CA TYR A 362 -18.15 4.37 2.35
C TYR A 362 -19.52 3.80 2.12
N VAL A 363 -20.48 4.68 1.90
CA VAL A 363 -21.88 4.33 1.53
C VAL A 363 -22.15 4.88 0.14
N ASP A 364 -22.69 4.06 -0.70
CA ASP A 364 -23.29 4.48 -1.94
C ASP A 364 -24.63 5.17 -1.62
N PRO A 365 -24.77 6.48 -1.88
CA PRO A 365 -25.99 7.21 -1.54
C PRO A 365 -27.21 6.74 -2.33
N THR A 366 -27.01 6.04 -3.47
CA THR A 366 -28.11 5.57 -4.33
C THR A 366 -28.61 4.19 -3.91
N SER A 367 -27.69 3.26 -3.63
CA SER A 367 -28.06 1.88 -3.26
C SER A 367 -28.09 1.63 -1.75
N GLY A 368 -27.48 2.52 -0.95
CA GLY A 368 -27.27 2.31 0.49
C GLY A 368 -26.24 1.22 0.80
N GLU A 369 -25.60 0.65 -0.21
CA GLU A 369 -24.58 -0.39 -0.05
C GLU A 369 -23.34 0.19 0.63
N ARG A 370 -22.81 -0.56 1.61
CA ARG A 370 -21.59 -0.18 2.33
C ARG A 370 -20.41 -0.95 1.80
N VAL A 371 -19.34 -0.23 1.53
CA VAL A 371 -18.08 -0.82 1.08
C VAL A 371 -16.93 -0.28 1.92
N LYS A 372 -15.94 -1.14 2.17
CA LYS A 372 -14.73 -0.78 2.90
C LYS A 372 -13.61 -0.59 1.89
N LEU A 373 -13.05 0.60 1.82
CA LEU A 373 -12.03 0.98 0.85
C LEU A 373 -10.87 1.65 1.56
N GLN A 374 -9.73 1.70 0.90
CA GLN A 374 -8.55 2.40 1.40
C GLN A 374 -8.86 3.89 1.57
N ASP A 375 -8.58 4.40 2.76
CA ASP A 375 -8.65 5.82 3.09
C ASP A 375 -7.41 6.53 2.53
N GLY A 376 -7.53 7.77 2.12
CA GLY A 376 -6.39 8.55 1.58
C GLY A 376 -6.79 9.45 0.43
N SER A 377 -8.07 9.46 0.08
CA SER A 377 -8.64 10.36 -0.92
C SER A 377 -9.82 11.12 -0.34
N ASN A 378 -9.92 12.40 -0.65
CA ASN A 378 -11.03 13.24 -0.20
C ASN A 378 -12.35 12.86 -0.88
N HIS A 379 -12.26 12.34 -2.09
CA HIS A 379 -13.40 11.90 -2.89
C HIS A 379 -13.16 10.48 -3.36
N VAL A 380 -14.16 9.63 -3.20
CA VAL A 380 -14.12 8.23 -3.67
C VAL A 380 -15.35 7.99 -4.54
N TYR A 381 -15.13 7.41 -5.68
CA TYR A 381 -16.14 7.15 -6.69
C TYR A 381 -16.23 5.67 -6.99
N ARG A 382 -17.44 5.19 -7.29
CA ARG A 382 -17.72 3.84 -7.77
C ARG A 382 -18.10 3.93 -9.25
N ASP A 383 -17.59 3.04 -10.06
CA ASP A 383 -17.93 2.91 -11.48
C ASP A 383 -19.34 2.30 -11.62
N ASN A 384 -20.27 3.03 -12.21
CA ASN A 384 -21.65 2.56 -12.39
C ASN A 384 -21.75 1.38 -13.38
N ARG A 385 -20.77 1.19 -14.26
CA ARG A 385 -20.71 0.06 -15.19
C ARG A 385 -20.04 -1.16 -14.58
N ASN A 386 -19.17 -0.95 -13.61
CA ASN A 386 -18.49 -2.02 -12.90
C ASN A 386 -18.45 -1.72 -11.39
N PRO A 387 -19.46 -2.16 -10.64
CA PRO A 387 -19.60 -1.84 -9.21
C PRO A 387 -18.46 -2.31 -8.30
N THR A 388 -17.55 -3.13 -8.81
CA THR A 388 -16.37 -3.56 -8.03
C THR A 388 -15.14 -2.67 -8.26
N ARG A 389 -15.27 -1.64 -9.10
CA ARG A 389 -14.21 -0.71 -9.42
C ARG A 389 -14.42 0.62 -8.73
N TYR A 390 -13.37 1.06 -8.02
CA TYR A 390 -13.38 2.30 -7.24
C TYR A 390 -12.22 3.19 -7.65
N TYR A 391 -12.42 4.50 -7.53
CA TYR A 391 -11.44 5.53 -7.84
C TYR A 391 -11.42 6.58 -6.74
N GLY A 392 -10.26 6.81 -6.14
CA GLY A 392 -10.05 7.83 -5.12
C GLY A 392 -9.24 9.01 -5.65
N THR A 393 -9.62 10.23 -5.29
CA THR A 393 -8.93 11.47 -5.68
C THR A 393 -9.12 12.54 -4.61
N ASP A 394 -8.18 13.49 -4.52
CA ASP A 394 -8.30 14.64 -3.62
C ASP A 394 -9.02 15.84 -4.26
N THR A 395 -9.23 15.80 -5.56
CA THR A 395 -10.02 16.80 -6.28
C THR A 395 -11.31 16.16 -6.81
N PRO A 396 -12.48 16.84 -6.66
CA PRO A 396 -13.72 16.31 -7.19
C PRO A 396 -13.64 16.17 -8.71
N ILE A 397 -14.16 15.06 -9.23
CA ILE A 397 -14.30 14.84 -10.66
C ILE A 397 -15.72 15.21 -11.10
N ASP A 398 -15.89 15.60 -12.37
CA ASP A 398 -17.22 15.80 -12.95
C ASP A 398 -17.86 14.41 -13.21
N ALA A 399 -18.45 13.85 -12.15
CA ALA A 399 -19.06 12.52 -12.16
C ALA A 399 -20.20 12.40 -13.20
N GLY A 400 -20.81 13.53 -13.59
CA GLY A 400 -21.86 13.56 -14.61
C GLY A 400 -21.37 13.28 -16.04
N ARG A 401 -20.07 13.43 -16.30
CA ARG A 401 -19.44 13.13 -17.60
C ARG A 401 -18.84 11.72 -17.71
N ILE A 402 -18.70 11.03 -16.60
CA ILE A 402 -17.99 9.76 -16.52
C ILE A 402 -18.80 8.85 -15.61
N ASP A 403 -19.69 8.07 -16.01
CA ASP A 403 -20.49 7.02 -15.30
C ASP A 403 -19.97 6.60 -13.90
N TRP A 404 -19.60 7.57 -13.06
CA TRP A 404 -19.07 7.37 -11.73
C TRP A 404 -20.02 7.95 -10.69
N GLN A 405 -20.23 7.21 -9.59
CA GLN A 405 -21.02 7.62 -8.44
C GLN A 405 -20.10 7.94 -7.27
N GLU A 406 -20.19 9.14 -6.71
CA GLU A 406 -19.47 9.50 -5.50
C GLU A 406 -20.05 8.76 -4.30
N LEU A 407 -19.17 8.14 -3.52
CA LEU A 407 -19.50 7.45 -2.28
C LEU A 407 -19.36 8.42 -1.10
N GLN A 408 -20.23 8.29 -0.12
CA GLN A 408 -20.14 9.08 1.11
C GLN A 408 -19.32 8.32 2.15
N LYS A 409 -18.28 8.97 2.64
CA LYS A 409 -17.52 8.45 3.77
C LYS A 409 -18.39 8.50 5.03
N VAL A 410 -18.51 7.39 5.71
CA VAL A 410 -19.34 7.30 6.91
C VAL A 410 -18.48 6.83 8.08
N SER A 411 -18.58 7.53 9.18
CA SER A 411 -18.08 7.02 10.45
C SER A 411 -19.01 5.89 10.90
N LEU A 412 -18.47 4.81 11.40
CA LEU A 412 -19.29 3.83 12.09
C LEU A 412 -19.98 4.54 13.27
N PRO A 413 -21.29 4.39 13.44
CA PRO A 413 -21.95 4.97 14.59
C PRO A 413 -21.33 4.45 15.87
N ASN A 414 -20.98 5.36 16.77
CA ASN A 414 -20.63 5.02 18.14
C ASN A 414 -21.92 4.54 18.83
N HIS A 415 -22.21 3.23 18.79
CA HIS A 415 -23.28 2.61 19.56
C HIS A 415 -22.78 2.20 20.95
#